data_3feaa9476c58a1e4628dbbc4af32ac0f
#
_entry.id   3feaa9476c58a1e4628dbbc4af32ac0f
#
_cell.length_a   1.000
_cell.length_b   1.000
_cell.length_c   1.000
_cell.angle_alpha   90.00
_cell.angle_beta   90.00
_cell.angle_gamma   90.00
#
_symmetry.space_group_name_H-M   'P 1'
#
loop_
_entity.id
_entity.type
_entity.pdbx_description
1 polymer ?
#
loop_
_entity_poly.entity_id
_entity_poly.type
_entity_poly.pdbx_seq_one_letter_code
_entity_poly.pdbx_strand_id
1 'polypeptide(L)'
;FVVVVDNHGLNKGIFTDGDLKRSLQKRKSLANLKIKSVMTKKPFIVEENTLATTILRQMNKKKITSVCVYNKKNKRKTVGVIHIHHLLKFIK
;
A
#
# COMPACT_ATOMS: atom_id res chain seq x y z
N PHE A 1 -5.69 3.74 3.30
CA PHE A 1 -4.85 4.14 2.17
C PHE A 1 -5.54 3.85 0.85
N VAL A 2 -4.98 4.36 -0.23
CA VAL A 2 -5.56 4.27 -1.56
C VAL A 2 -4.58 3.60 -2.51
N VAL A 3 -5.08 2.70 -3.35
CA VAL A 3 -4.28 2.10 -4.43
C VAL A 3 -4.47 2.95 -5.69
N VAL A 4 -3.38 3.35 -6.31
CA VAL A 4 -3.39 4.14 -7.54
C VAL A 4 -3.15 3.20 -8.71
N VAL A 5 -4.06 3.21 -9.68
CA VAL A 5 -3.98 2.30 -10.84
C VAL A 5 -3.94 3.10 -12.14
N ASP A 6 -3.42 2.47 -13.20
CA ASP A 6 -3.43 3.07 -14.53
C ASP A 6 -4.73 2.75 -15.29
N ASN A 7 -4.79 3.13 -16.58
CA ASN A 7 -5.96 2.91 -17.42
C ASN A 7 -6.31 1.43 -17.62
N HIS A 8 -5.36 0.54 -17.37
CA HIS A 8 -5.56 -0.91 -17.47
C HIS A 8 -5.85 -1.57 -16.14
N GLY A 9 -5.99 -0.77 -15.06
CA GLY A 9 -6.23 -1.28 -13.72
C GLY A 9 -4.99 -1.85 -13.02
N LEU A 10 -3.79 -1.59 -13.56
CA LEU A 10 -2.56 -2.09 -12.98
C LEU A 10 -2.05 -1.15 -11.90
N ASN A 11 -1.49 -1.73 -10.85
CA ASN A 11 -1.01 -0.97 -9.69
C ASN A 11 0.17 -0.08 -10.07
N LYS A 12 0.03 1.23 -9.84
CA LYS A 12 1.08 2.23 -10.06
C LYS A 12 1.70 2.70 -8.76
N GLY A 13 1.05 2.43 -7.65
CA GLY A 13 1.53 2.85 -6.35
C GLY A 13 0.42 2.90 -5.32
N ILE A 14 0.76 3.38 -4.13
CA ILE A 14 -0.19 3.59 -3.04
C ILE A 14 -0.01 4.98 -2.45
N PHE A 15 -1.09 5.50 -1.87
CA PHE A 15 -1.06 6.75 -1.13
C PHE A 15 -1.55 6.46 0.28
N THR A 16 -0.67 6.64 1.27
CA THR A 16 -0.93 6.28 2.66
C THR A 16 -1.06 7.53 3.53
N ASP A 17 -1.48 7.32 4.79
CA ASP A 17 -1.50 8.41 5.78
C ASP A 17 -0.11 9.03 5.96
N GLY A 18 0.95 8.22 5.90
CA GLY A 18 2.32 8.71 5.96
C GLY A 18 2.67 9.61 4.79
N ASP A 19 2.23 9.22 3.58
CA ASP A 19 2.43 10.05 2.38
C ASP A 19 1.72 11.38 2.53
N LEU A 20 0.49 11.37 3.05
CA LEU A 20 -0.29 12.58 3.29
C LEU A 20 0.42 13.52 4.27
N LYS A 21 0.87 12.99 5.40
CA LYS A 21 1.58 13.78 6.41
C LYS A 21 2.84 14.41 5.84
N ARG A 22 3.63 13.65 5.09
CA ARG A 22 4.85 14.17 4.46
C ARG A 22 4.54 15.27 3.44
N SER A 23 3.47 15.09 2.67
CA SER A 23 3.05 16.08 1.67
C SER A 23 2.65 17.39 2.32
N LEU A 24 1.89 17.34 3.41
CA LEU A 24 1.47 18.53 4.14
C LEU A 24 2.63 19.27 4.79
N GLN A 25 3.60 18.52 5.32
CA GLN A 25 4.81 19.11 5.92
C GLN A 25 5.64 19.89 4.90
N LYS A 26 5.74 19.37 3.67
CA LYS A 26 6.55 19.98 2.62
C LYS A 26 5.85 21.13 1.92
N ARG A 27 4.53 21.03 1.68
CA ARG A 27 3.81 21.92 0.79
C ARG A 27 2.77 22.81 1.45
N LYS A 28 2.44 22.54 2.71
CA LYS A 28 1.44 23.27 3.52
C LYS A 28 0.02 23.22 2.94
N SER A 29 -0.17 22.76 1.70
CA SER A 29 -1.47 22.68 1.04
C SER A 29 -1.49 21.52 0.06
N LEU A 30 -2.66 20.90 -0.09
CA LEU A 30 -2.88 19.84 -1.10
C LEU A 30 -3.43 20.40 -2.41
N ALA A 31 -3.67 21.72 -2.48
CA ALA A 31 -4.19 22.35 -3.69
C ALA A 31 -3.20 22.13 -4.85
N ASN A 32 -3.72 21.70 -6.00
CA ASN A 32 -2.97 21.46 -7.23
C ASN A 32 -1.95 20.32 -7.13
N LEU A 33 -2.02 19.50 -6.08
CA LEU A 33 -1.10 18.39 -5.88
C LEU A 33 -1.62 17.14 -6.59
N LYS A 34 -0.84 16.61 -7.53
CA LYS A 34 -1.20 15.37 -8.23
C LYS A 34 -0.73 14.16 -7.43
N ILE A 35 -1.61 13.15 -7.31
CA ILE A 35 -1.33 11.96 -6.52
C ILE A 35 -0.05 11.25 -6.97
N LYS A 36 0.21 11.19 -8.26
CA LYS A 36 1.40 10.52 -8.79
C LYS A 36 2.71 11.16 -8.32
N SER A 37 2.67 12.42 -7.90
CA SER A 37 3.86 13.13 -7.42
C SER A 37 4.21 12.82 -5.97
N VAL A 38 3.25 12.31 -5.19
CA VAL A 38 3.40 12.11 -3.74
C VAL A 38 3.19 10.68 -3.29
N MET A 39 2.64 9.82 -4.14
CA MET A 39 2.40 8.42 -3.81
C MET A 39 3.70 7.63 -3.69
N THR A 40 3.63 6.50 -3.00
CA THR A 40 4.70 5.51 -2.96
C THR A 40 4.62 4.67 -4.23
N LYS A 41 5.64 4.73 -5.08
CA LYS A 41 5.61 4.16 -6.44
C LYS A 41 5.85 2.65 -6.50
N LYS A 42 6.53 2.09 -5.51
CA LYS A 42 6.81 0.65 -5.47
C LYS A 42 6.29 0.10 -4.16
N PRO A 43 4.97 -0.10 -4.06
CA PRO A 43 4.40 -0.64 -2.83
C PRO A 43 4.86 -2.08 -2.62
N PHE A 44 4.92 -2.50 -1.36
CA PHE A 44 5.16 -3.89 -1.05
C PHE A 44 3.92 -4.68 -1.45
N ILE A 45 4.12 -5.76 -2.22
CA ILE A 45 3.04 -6.61 -2.71
C ILE A 45 3.26 -8.04 -2.23
N VAL A 46 2.16 -8.72 -1.91
CA VAL A 46 2.18 -10.11 -1.47
C VAL A 46 1.17 -10.92 -2.27
N GLU A 47 1.49 -12.20 -2.48
CA GLU A 47 0.57 -13.12 -3.16
C GLU A 47 -0.54 -13.54 -2.19
N GLU A 48 -1.77 -13.72 -2.71
CA GLU A 48 -2.98 -13.89 -1.88
C GLU A 48 -2.95 -15.13 -0.98
N ASN A 49 -2.16 -16.15 -1.30
CA ASN A 49 -2.04 -17.36 -0.48
C ASN A 49 -0.91 -17.28 0.55
N THR A 50 -0.24 -16.14 0.68
CA THR A 50 0.80 -15.95 1.68
C THR A 50 0.19 -15.98 3.09
N LEU A 51 0.85 -16.66 4.01
CA LEU A 51 0.37 -16.74 5.40
C LEU A 51 0.38 -15.34 6.05
N ALA A 52 -0.67 -15.05 6.82
CA ALA A 52 -0.79 -13.77 7.51
C ALA A 52 0.38 -13.50 8.45
N THR A 53 0.89 -14.53 9.13
CA THR A 53 2.05 -14.40 10.02
C THR A 53 3.31 -14.00 9.25
N THR A 54 3.49 -14.54 8.03
CA THR A 54 4.61 -14.17 7.17
C THR A 54 4.50 -12.70 6.76
N ILE A 55 3.31 -12.26 6.36
CA ILE A 55 3.06 -10.88 5.96
C ILE A 55 3.36 -9.92 7.11
N LEU A 56 2.85 -10.23 8.30
CA LEU A 56 3.06 -9.40 9.49
C LEU A 56 4.55 -9.26 9.81
N ARG A 57 5.30 -10.36 9.73
CA ARG A 57 6.75 -10.36 9.98
C ARG A 57 7.47 -9.45 8.98
N GLN A 58 7.10 -9.54 7.71
CA GLN A 58 7.69 -8.70 6.66
C GLN A 58 7.33 -7.22 6.85
N MET A 59 6.09 -6.93 7.24
CA MET A 59 5.65 -5.56 7.51
C MET A 59 6.44 -4.95 8.68
N ASN A 60 6.63 -5.71 9.75
CA ASN A 60 7.42 -5.26 10.90
C ASN A 60 8.88 -5.03 10.53
N LYS A 61 9.47 -5.93 9.75
CA LYS A 61 10.85 -5.80 9.30
C LYS A 61 11.05 -4.57 8.41
N LYS A 62 10.11 -4.30 7.52
CA LYS A 62 10.16 -3.17 6.59
C LYS A 62 9.62 -1.88 7.19
N LYS A 63 9.01 -1.95 8.38
CA LYS A 63 8.38 -0.81 9.06
C LYS A 63 7.30 -0.16 8.20
N ILE A 64 6.49 -0.98 7.54
CA ILE A 64 5.36 -0.53 6.72
C ILE A 64 4.06 -1.01 7.33
N THR A 65 2.98 -0.30 7.05
CA THR A 65 1.66 -0.57 7.62
C THR A 65 0.62 -0.99 6.60
N SER A 66 0.97 -0.96 5.32
CA SER A 66 0.03 -1.22 4.23
C SER A 66 0.69 -2.06 3.15
N VAL A 67 -0.04 -3.05 2.64
CA VAL A 67 0.43 -3.94 1.56
C VAL A 67 -0.68 -4.15 0.56
N CYS A 68 -0.29 -4.32 -0.71
CA CYS A 68 -1.20 -4.72 -1.77
C CYS A 68 -1.09 -6.22 -2.00
N VAL A 69 -2.22 -6.84 -2.33
CA VAL A 69 -2.32 -8.28 -2.55
C VAL A 69 -2.55 -8.55 -4.04
N TYR A 70 -1.81 -9.50 -4.60
CA TYR A 70 -1.99 -9.93 -5.98
C TYR A 70 -2.27 -11.43 -6.05
N ASN A 71 -2.80 -11.88 -7.19
CA ASN A 71 -2.92 -13.32 -7.45
C ASN A 71 -1.93 -13.73 -8.55
N LYS A 72 -1.76 -15.04 -8.73
CA LYS A 72 -0.76 -15.59 -9.67
C LYS A 72 -1.03 -15.24 -11.13
N LYS A 73 -2.26 -14.85 -11.47
CA LYS A 73 -2.62 -14.53 -12.86
C LYS A 73 -1.95 -13.25 -13.33
N ASN A 74 -1.85 -12.25 -12.46
CA ASN A 74 -1.23 -10.99 -12.82
C ASN A 74 -0.68 -10.28 -11.57
N LYS A 75 0.63 -10.34 -11.40
CA LYS A 75 1.33 -9.73 -10.26
C LYS A 75 1.15 -8.21 -10.20
N ARG A 76 0.90 -7.57 -11.33
CA ARG A 76 0.76 -6.12 -11.40
C ARG A 76 -0.65 -5.64 -11.05
N LYS A 77 -1.62 -6.56 -10.96
CA LYS A 77 -3.00 -6.22 -10.65
C LYS A 77 -3.29 -6.50 -9.18
N THR A 78 -3.62 -5.48 -8.43
CA THR A 78 -3.99 -5.60 -7.01
C THR A 78 -5.40 -6.14 -6.90
N VAL A 79 -5.57 -7.24 -6.16
CA VAL A 79 -6.87 -7.86 -5.91
C VAL A 79 -7.37 -7.62 -4.50
N GLY A 80 -6.53 -7.07 -3.64
CA GLY A 80 -6.90 -6.74 -2.27
C GLY A 80 -5.83 -5.91 -1.60
N VAL A 81 -6.14 -5.43 -0.41
CA VAL A 81 -5.22 -4.61 0.39
C VAL A 81 -5.26 -5.07 1.84
N ILE A 82 -4.14 -4.92 2.53
CA ILE A 82 -4.03 -5.24 3.95
C ILE A 82 -3.43 -4.05 4.68
N HIS A 83 -4.11 -3.59 5.72
CA HIS A 83 -3.53 -2.66 6.69
C HIS A 83 -3.12 -3.47 7.92
N ILE A 84 -2.03 -3.07 8.58
CA ILE A 84 -1.50 -3.82 9.72
C ILE A 84 -2.54 -4.01 10.82
N HIS A 85 -3.45 -3.06 11.01
CA HIS A 85 -4.53 -3.17 12.01
C HIS A 85 -5.48 -4.33 11.71
N HIS A 86 -5.66 -4.70 10.44
CA HIS A 86 -6.48 -5.86 10.07
C HIS A 86 -5.85 -7.16 10.57
N LEU A 87 -4.52 -7.25 10.52
CA LEU A 87 -3.80 -8.44 10.97
C LEU A 87 -3.75 -8.53 12.49
N LEU A 88 -3.55 -7.40 13.17
CA LEU A 88 -3.43 -7.37 14.62
C LEU A 88 -4.70 -7.82 15.33
N LYS A 89 -5.87 -7.70 14.70
CA LYS A 89 -7.13 -8.18 15.26
C LYS A 89 -7.17 -9.69 15.48
N PHE A 90 -6.38 -10.44 14.71
CA PHE A 90 -6.37 -11.90 14.76
C PHE A 90 -5.23 -12.46 15.61
N ILE A 91 -4.39 -11.62 16.16
CA ILE A 91 -3.26 -12.02 16.99
C ILE A 91 -3.63 -11.75 18.44
N LYS A 92 -3.80 -12.84 19.20
CA LYS A 92 -4.11 -12.76 20.62
C LYS A 92 -2.89 -13.17 21.44
#